data_84a58f7ede8c97f2f4d1bea9d66beb79
#
_entry.id   84a58f7ede8c97f2f4d1bea9d66beb79
#
_cell.length_a   1.000
_cell.length_b   1.000
_cell.length_c   1.000
_cell.angle_alpha   90.00
_cell.angle_beta   90.00
_cell.angle_gamma   90.00
#
_symmetry.space_group_name_H-M   'P 1'
#
loop_
_entity.id
_entity.type
_entity.pdbx_description
1 polymer ?
#
loop_
_entity_poly.entity_id
_entity_poly.type
_entity_poly.pdbx_seq_one_letter_code
_entity_poly.pdbx_strand_id
1 'polypeptide(L)'
;MGTVALFIESKMPARLAEMLIVRVPDVKWAVCMLALFAGVISAFVDNVATVLMVAPVGLAIARKLKISPVPVLIAIAVSSNLQGAATLVGDTTSILLGSFADMNFFDFFWMRGRPGIFWGVELGALASLAVLLWLFRRETQPIAAKVETEVEDDVPTALMLLTVGLLIAASFLPKPAAGPLHTAVSYTHLRAHETGAYLV
;
A
#
# COMPACT_ATOMS: atom_id res chain seq x y z
N MET A 1 -0.40 -9.55 -10.78
CA MET A 1 0.55 -10.23 -9.86
C MET A 1 2.00 -10.08 -10.30
N GLY A 2 2.36 -10.35 -11.58
CA GLY A 2 3.77 -10.31 -12.02
C GLY A 2 4.47 -8.97 -11.79
N THR A 3 3.87 -7.84 -12.13
CA THR A 3 4.46 -6.50 -11.96
C THR A 3 4.71 -6.14 -10.50
N VAL A 4 3.82 -6.56 -9.59
CA VAL A 4 3.96 -6.35 -8.15
C VAL A 4 5.10 -7.20 -7.59
N ALA A 5 5.22 -8.46 -8.01
CA ALA A 5 6.32 -9.34 -7.61
C ALA A 5 7.68 -8.77 -8.04
N LEU A 6 7.80 -8.33 -9.29
CA LEU A 6 9.01 -7.68 -9.81
C LEU A 6 9.35 -6.38 -9.05
N PHE A 7 8.33 -5.59 -8.68
CA PHE A 7 8.53 -4.38 -7.89
C PHE A 7 9.04 -4.69 -6.48
N ILE A 8 8.57 -5.79 -5.86
CA ILE A 8 9.08 -6.25 -4.56
C ILE A 8 10.53 -6.73 -4.69
N GLU A 9 10.84 -7.51 -5.72
CA GLU A 9 12.19 -8.03 -5.98
C GLU A 9 13.20 -6.93 -6.23
N SER A 10 12.80 -5.81 -6.85
CA SER A 10 13.70 -4.66 -7.11
C SER A 10 14.23 -3.97 -5.84
N LYS A 11 13.70 -4.29 -4.66
CA LYS A 11 14.02 -3.66 -3.37
C LYS A 11 13.76 -2.14 -3.32
N MET A 12 13.21 -1.56 -4.39
CA MET A 12 12.89 -0.12 -4.46
C MET A 12 12.00 0.34 -3.28
N PRO A 13 10.93 -0.39 -2.90
CA PRO A 13 10.10 0.02 -1.77
C PRO A 13 10.85 0.05 -0.44
N ALA A 14 11.75 -0.91 -0.21
CA ALA A 14 12.57 -0.93 0.99
C ALA A 14 13.49 0.30 1.03
N ARG A 15 14.13 0.64 -0.09
CA ARG A 15 14.95 1.85 -0.22
C ARG A 15 14.16 3.12 0.00
N LEU A 16 12.95 3.23 -0.55
CA LEU A 16 12.07 4.39 -0.33
C LEU A 16 11.69 4.53 1.15
N ALA A 17 11.38 3.42 1.83
CA ALA A 17 11.11 3.40 3.26
C ALA A 17 12.32 3.88 4.07
N GLU A 18 13.53 3.40 3.76
CA GLU A 18 14.77 3.83 4.41
C GLU A 18 15.05 5.33 4.19
N MET A 19 14.85 5.84 2.96
CA MET A 19 15.00 7.26 2.64
C MET A 19 14.05 8.15 3.46
N LEU A 20 12.82 7.69 3.71
CA LEU A 20 11.87 8.42 4.54
C LEU A 20 12.32 8.48 5.99
N ILE A 21 12.85 7.36 6.51
CA ILE A 21 13.27 7.24 7.91
C ILE A 21 14.50 8.11 8.20
N VAL A 22 15.44 8.20 7.28
CA VAL A 22 16.65 9.03 7.43
C VAL A 22 16.31 10.51 7.62
N ARG A 23 15.16 10.95 7.14
CA ARG A 23 14.71 12.35 7.21
C ARG A 23 14.00 12.72 8.51
N VAL A 24 13.69 11.75 9.38
CA VAL A 24 12.93 12.01 10.60
C VAL A 24 13.83 11.96 11.83
N PRO A 25 13.62 12.87 12.82
CA PRO A 25 14.50 12.99 13.96
C PRO A 25 14.32 11.88 15.00
N ASP A 26 13.08 11.39 15.18
CA ASP A 26 12.70 10.54 16.31
C ASP A 26 12.06 9.22 15.89
N VAL A 27 12.16 8.21 16.76
CA VAL A 27 11.50 6.90 16.60
C VAL A 27 10.01 7.02 16.33
N LYS A 28 9.32 7.86 17.08
CA LYS A 28 7.89 8.13 16.93
C LYS A 28 7.54 8.51 15.50
N TRP A 29 8.26 9.47 14.91
CA TRP A 29 8.03 9.91 13.56
C TRP A 29 8.43 8.86 12.51
N ALA A 30 9.48 8.06 12.78
CA ALA A 30 9.87 6.99 11.89
C ALA A 30 8.80 5.90 11.77
N VAL A 31 8.23 5.47 12.90
CA VAL A 31 7.14 4.48 12.89
C VAL A 31 5.90 5.04 12.18
N CYS A 32 5.53 6.29 12.45
CA CYS A 32 4.40 6.94 11.80
C CYS A 32 4.62 7.07 10.27
N MET A 33 5.82 7.50 9.85
CA MET A 33 6.15 7.62 8.42
C MET A 33 6.20 6.27 7.73
N LEU A 34 6.71 5.24 8.41
CA LEU A 34 6.73 3.89 7.86
C LEU A 34 5.32 3.30 7.72
N ALA A 35 4.45 3.54 8.70
CA ALA A 35 3.05 3.14 8.64
C ALA A 35 2.30 3.89 7.52
N LEU A 36 2.48 5.21 7.39
CA LEU A 36 1.91 5.99 6.30
C LEU A 36 2.42 5.53 4.94
N PHE A 37 3.71 5.28 4.81
CA PHE A 37 4.32 4.78 3.58
C PHE A 37 3.72 3.43 3.18
N ALA A 38 3.63 2.49 4.14
CA ALA A 38 2.98 1.19 3.92
C ALA A 38 1.53 1.37 3.47
N GLY A 39 0.79 2.29 4.08
CA GLY A 39 -0.57 2.61 3.68
C GLY A 39 -0.65 3.13 2.24
N VAL A 40 0.15 4.13 1.88
CA VAL A 40 0.17 4.71 0.52
C VAL A 40 0.49 3.65 -0.54
N ILE A 41 1.47 2.80 -0.29
CA ILE A 41 1.79 1.68 -1.20
C ILE A 41 0.61 0.72 -1.28
N SER A 42 0.00 0.37 -0.15
CA SER A 42 -1.11 -0.58 -0.09
C SER A 42 -2.39 -0.09 -0.78
N ALA A 43 -2.56 1.21 -0.94
CA ALA A 43 -3.67 1.74 -1.74
C ALA A 43 -3.63 1.30 -3.22
N PHE A 44 -2.46 0.85 -3.72
CA PHE A 44 -2.25 0.42 -5.11
C PHE A 44 -1.67 -0.99 -5.24
N VAL A 45 -1.16 -1.55 -4.15
CA VAL A 45 -0.54 -2.87 -4.07
C VAL A 45 -1.24 -3.65 -2.99
N ASP A 46 -1.39 -4.95 -3.19
CA ASP A 46 -1.96 -5.87 -2.20
C ASP A 46 -1.35 -5.64 -0.80
N ASN A 47 -2.21 -5.63 0.21
CA ASN A 47 -1.84 -5.33 1.60
C ASN A 47 -0.85 -6.33 2.19
N VAL A 48 -0.99 -7.63 1.86
CA VAL A 48 -0.08 -8.69 2.34
C VAL A 48 1.31 -8.49 1.74
N ALA A 49 1.37 -8.26 0.43
CA ALA A 49 2.62 -7.96 -0.28
C ALA A 49 3.31 -6.72 0.30
N THR A 50 2.54 -5.67 0.58
CA THR A 50 3.04 -4.43 1.20
C THR A 50 3.62 -4.69 2.59
N VAL A 51 2.92 -5.44 3.44
CA VAL A 51 3.41 -5.77 4.78
C VAL A 51 4.71 -6.57 4.70
N LEU A 52 4.76 -7.62 3.87
CA LEU A 52 5.95 -8.46 3.70
C LEU A 52 7.18 -7.65 3.24
N MET A 53 6.96 -6.62 2.46
CA MET A 53 7.99 -5.75 1.92
C MET A 53 8.49 -4.70 2.93
N VAL A 54 7.58 -4.09 3.70
CA VAL A 54 7.90 -3.00 4.64
C VAL A 54 8.29 -3.54 6.03
N ALA A 55 7.77 -4.70 6.44
CA ALA A 55 8.04 -5.27 7.75
C ALA A 55 9.53 -5.52 8.06
N PRO A 56 10.37 -6.01 7.14
CA PRO A 56 11.82 -6.14 7.38
C PRO A 56 12.49 -4.84 7.75
N VAL A 57 12.09 -3.71 7.13
CA VAL A 57 12.61 -2.38 7.45
C VAL A 57 12.20 -1.98 8.87
N GLY A 58 10.91 -2.15 9.21
CA GLY A 58 10.40 -1.92 10.56
C GLY A 58 11.12 -2.76 11.62
N LEU A 59 11.39 -4.03 11.31
CA LEU A 59 12.11 -4.94 12.19
C LEU A 59 13.58 -4.52 12.39
N ALA A 60 14.25 -4.09 11.33
CA ALA A 60 15.63 -3.60 11.39
C ALA A 60 15.73 -2.36 12.30
N ILE A 61 14.78 -1.42 12.17
CA ILE A 61 14.69 -0.23 13.01
C ILE A 61 14.46 -0.62 14.47
N ALA A 62 13.48 -1.47 14.74
CA ALA A 62 13.15 -1.89 16.09
C ALA A 62 14.36 -2.56 16.78
N ARG A 63 15.09 -3.42 16.07
CA ARG A 63 16.33 -4.06 16.56
C ARG A 63 17.43 -3.03 16.84
N LYS A 64 17.65 -2.09 15.93
CA LYS A 64 18.69 -1.05 16.07
C LYS A 64 18.45 -0.14 17.28
N LEU A 65 17.18 0.16 17.53
CA LEU A 65 16.75 1.03 18.63
C LEU A 65 16.46 0.27 19.94
N LYS A 66 16.58 -1.07 19.93
CA LYS A 66 16.28 -1.94 21.06
C LYS A 66 14.86 -1.76 21.61
N ILE A 67 13.89 -1.44 20.74
CA ILE A 67 12.46 -1.38 21.07
C ILE A 67 11.76 -2.67 20.66
N SER A 68 10.56 -2.90 21.22
CA SER A 68 9.76 -4.05 20.82
C SER A 68 9.35 -3.92 19.34
N PRO A 69 9.59 -4.93 18.49
CA PRO A 69 9.18 -4.90 17.09
C PRO A 69 7.66 -5.06 16.91
N VAL A 70 6.96 -5.63 17.90
CA VAL A 70 5.54 -5.96 17.78
C VAL A 70 4.66 -4.74 17.49
N PRO A 71 4.74 -3.63 18.24
CA PRO A 71 3.93 -2.45 17.94
C PRO A 71 4.24 -1.82 16.58
N VAL A 72 5.51 -1.89 16.13
CA VAL A 72 5.93 -1.37 14.82
C VAL A 72 5.32 -2.19 13.69
N LEU A 73 5.38 -3.51 13.79
CA LEU A 73 4.81 -4.42 12.79
C LEU A 73 3.28 -4.33 12.75
N ILE A 74 2.63 -4.19 13.92
CA ILE A 74 1.18 -3.97 13.99
C ILE A 74 0.81 -2.64 13.32
N ALA A 75 1.57 -1.56 13.56
CA ALA A 75 1.32 -0.27 12.92
C ALA A 75 1.39 -0.35 11.39
N ILE A 76 2.39 -1.05 10.85
CA ILE A 76 2.52 -1.29 9.41
C ILE A 76 1.33 -2.10 8.88
N ALA A 77 0.98 -3.21 9.55
CA ALA A 77 -0.09 -4.09 9.11
C ALA A 77 -1.46 -3.41 9.15
N VAL A 78 -1.77 -2.69 10.23
CA VAL A 78 -3.04 -1.95 10.36
C VAL A 78 -3.15 -0.84 9.33
N SER A 79 -2.09 -0.07 9.12
CA SER A 79 -2.09 1.02 8.14
C SER A 79 -2.22 0.47 6.71
N SER A 80 -1.52 -0.61 6.38
CA SER A 80 -1.60 -1.29 5.09
C SER A 80 -3.02 -1.81 4.82
N ASN A 81 -3.62 -2.56 5.75
CA ASN A 81 -4.98 -3.07 5.60
C ASN A 81 -6.02 -1.96 5.46
N LEU A 82 -5.90 -0.90 6.27
CA LEU A 82 -6.84 0.21 6.23
C LEU A 82 -6.78 0.92 4.88
N GLN A 83 -5.59 1.29 4.43
CA GLN A 83 -5.41 2.03 3.17
C GLN A 83 -5.61 1.15 1.93
N GLY A 84 -5.46 -0.17 2.02
CA GLY A 84 -5.81 -1.09 0.94
C GLY A 84 -7.27 -0.95 0.51
N ALA A 85 -8.15 -0.63 1.44
CA ALA A 85 -9.57 -0.38 1.15
C ALA A 85 -9.87 1.01 0.54
N ALA A 86 -8.87 1.91 0.44
CA ALA A 86 -9.08 3.27 -0.06
C ALA A 86 -9.36 3.34 -1.56
N THR A 87 -8.83 2.41 -2.33
CA THR A 87 -8.96 2.39 -3.80
C THR A 87 -9.52 1.07 -4.31
N LEU A 88 -9.95 1.08 -5.57
CA LEU A 88 -10.47 -0.12 -6.23
C LEU A 88 -9.47 -1.26 -6.33
N VAL A 89 -8.17 -0.97 -6.34
CA VAL A 89 -7.09 -1.94 -6.67
C VAL A 89 -6.24 -2.35 -5.48
N GLY A 90 -6.36 -1.67 -4.34
CA GLY A 90 -5.50 -1.90 -3.17
C GLY A 90 -5.79 -3.19 -2.42
N ASP A 91 -7.04 -3.67 -2.45
CA ASP A 91 -7.44 -4.89 -1.75
C ASP A 91 -8.45 -5.70 -2.55
N THR A 92 -8.44 -7.02 -2.36
CA THR A 92 -9.40 -7.95 -2.97
C THR A 92 -10.83 -7.63 -2.64
N THR A 93 -11.11 -7.20 -1.41
CA THR A 93 -12.46 -6.79 -0.98
C THR A 93 -12.96 -5.58 -1.76
N SER A 94 -12.09 -4.63 -2.05
CA SER A 94 -12.40 -3.44 -2.87
C SER A 94 -12.66 -3.81 -4.33
N ILE A 95 -11.87 -4.74 -4.88
CA ILE A 95 -12.07 -5.26 -6.25
C ILE A 95 -13.42 -5.98 -6.36
N LEU A 96 -13.77 -6.83 -5.39
CA LEU A 96 -15.05 -7.53 -5.35
C LEU A 96 -16.21 -6.55 -5.24
N LEU A 97 -16.12 -5.58 -4.33
CA LEU A 97 -17.14 -4.54 -4.17
C LEU A 97 -17.32 -3.74 -5.46
N GLY A 98 -16.23 -3.30 -6.07
CA GLY A 98 -16.25 -2.56 -7.33
C GLY A 98 -16.90 -3.35 -8.47
N SER A 99 -16.58 -4.64 -8.57
CA SER A 99 -17.17 -5.54 -9.56
C SER A 99 -18.66 -5.78 -9.31
N PHE A 100 -19.06 -6.00 -8.06
CA PHE A 100 -20.45 -6.28 -7.70
C PHE A 100 -21.36 -5.05 -7.83
N ALA A 101 -20.85 -3.88 -7.43
CA ALA A 101 -21.57 -2.61 -7.47
C ALA A 101 -21.39 -1.83 -8.79
N ASP A 102 -20.69 -2.43 -9.77
CA ASP A 102 -20.39 -1.82 -11.07
C ASP A 102 -19.70 -0.44 -10.94
N MET A 103 -18.77 -0.33 -9.97
CA MET A 103 -18.03 0.89 -9.66
C MET A 103 -16.78 1.03 -10.53
N ASN A 104 -16.44 2.26 -10.89
CA ASN A 104 -15.18 2.63 -11.49
C ASN A 104 -14.16 3.04 -10.42
N PHE A 105 -12.89 3.19 -10.80
CA PHE A 105 -11.84 3.67 -9.89
C PHE A 105 -12.19 5.02 -9.23
N PHE A 106 -12.79 5.95 -9.97
CA PHE A 106 -13.19 7.26 -9.45
C PHE A 106 -14.42 7.23 -8.55
N ASP A 107 -15.27 6.21 -8.64
CA ASP A 107 -16.43 6.07 -7.76
C ASP A 107 -16.01 5.83 -6.30
N PHE A 108 -14.79 5.33 -6.07
CA PHE A 108 -14.20 5.24 -4.72
C PHE A 108 -13.96 6.62 -4.11
N PHE A 109 -13.63 7.63 -4.92
CA PHE A 109 -13.41 9.01 -4.47
C PHE A 109 -14.72 9.80 -4.44
N TRP A 110 -15.55 9.66 -5.50
CA TRP A 110 -16.77 10.44 -5.65
C TRP A 110 -17.84 9.64 -6.36
N MET A 111 -18.88 9.26 -5.62
CA MET A 111 -19.97 8.44 -6.13
C MET A 111 -21.28 9.22 -6.15
N ARG A 112 -21.88 9.41 -7.33
CA ARG A 112 -23.20 10.07 -7.50
C ARG A 112 -23.32 11.42 -6.77
N GLY A 113 -22.27 12.25 -6.81
CA GLY A 113 -22.26 13.56 -6.15
C GLY A 113 -22.02 13.52 -4.62
N ARG A 114 -21.63 12.38 -4.06
CA ARG A 114 -21.32 12.20 -2.64
C ARG A 114 -19.87 11.70 -2.46
N PRO A 115 -19.23 12.02 -1.32
CA PRO A 115 -17.95 11.45 -0.98
C PRO A 115 -18.00 9.92 -0.98
N GLY A 116 -17.05 9.29 -1.68
CA GLY A 116 -16.93 7.84 -1.75
C GLY A 116 -16.21 7.23 -0.53
N ILE A 117 -15.92 5.94 -0.61
CA ILE A 117 -15.29 5.15 0.46
C ILE A 117 -13.91 5.70 0.82
N PHE A 118 -13.16 6.21 -0.16
CA PHE A 118 -11.85 6.81 0.02
C PHE A 118 -11.80 7.79 1.21
N TRP A 119 -12.74 8.73 1.29
CA TRP A 119 -12.76 9.74 2.35
C TRP A 119 -13.00 9.14 3.74
N GLY A 120 -13.83 8.09 3.82
CA GLY A 120 -14.05 7.36 5.09
C GLY A 120 -12.77 6.65 5.54
N VAL A 121 -12.05 6.03 4.61
CA VAL A 121 -10.77 5.37 4.88
C VAL A 121 -9.72 6.38 5.31
N GLU A 122 -9.62 7.54 4.65
CA GLU A 122 -8.67 8.59 5.01
C GLU A 122 -8.93 9.17 6.41
N LEU A 123 -10.19 9.34 6.80
CA LEU A 123 -10.53 9.72 8.18
C LEU A 123 -10.08 8.64 9.18
N GLY A 124 -10.28 7.37 8.85
CA GLY A 124 -9.77 6.24 9.63
C GLY A 124 -8.25 6.24 9.72
N ALA A 125 -7.55 6.54 8.62
CA ALA A 125 -6.09 6.64 8.58
C ALA A 125 -5.55 7.77 9.46
N LEU A 126 -6.21 8.94 9.43
CA LEU A 126 -5.87 10.06 10.33
C LEU A 126 -6.09 9.70 11.81
N ALA A 127 -7.19 9.01 12.12
CA ALA A 127 -7.45 8.52 13.47
C ALA A 127 -6.39 7.49 13.91
N SER A 128 -6.05 6.54 13.03
CA SER A 128 -4.98 5.56 13.27
C SER A 128 -3.64 6.23 13.50
N LEU A 129 -3.28 7.24 12.69
CA LEU A 129 -2.06 8.01 12.86
C LEU A 129 -2.03 8.74 14.21
N ALA A 130 -3.15 9.32 14.65
CA ALA A 130 -3.27 9.97 15.95
C ALA A 130 -3.05 8.95 17.10
N VAL A 131 -3.58 7.75 16.98
CA VAL A 131 -3.36 6.67 17.95
C VAL A 131 -1.89 6.24 17.96
N LEU A 132 -1.23 6.11 16.81
CA LEU A 132 0.19 5.79 16.71
C LEU A 132 1.06 6.89 17.37
N LEU A 133 0.77 8.16 17.09
CA LEU A 133 1.47 9.29 17.71
C LEU A 133 1.30 9.30 19.23
N TRP A 134 0.13 8.92 19.72
CA TRP A 134 -0.13 8.81 21.16
C TRP A 134 0.58 7.59 21.78
N LEU A 135 0.58 6.45 21.10
CA LEU A 135 1.20 5.20 21.54
C LEU A 135 2.73 5.36 21.65
N PHE A 136 3.35 5.94 20.62
CA PHE A 136 4.80 6.15 20.55
C PHE A 136 5.26 7.50 21.12
N ARG A 137 4.40 8.23 21.84
CA ARG A 137 4.72 9.57 22.37
C ARG A 137 5.95 9.60 23.30
N ARG A 138 6.29 8.47 23.91
CA ARG A 138 7.42 8.34 24.84
C ARG A 138 8.72 7.92 24.13
N GLU A 139 8.63 7.47 22.89
CA GLU A 139 9.77 7.01 22.11
C GLU A 139 10.36 8.19 21.31
N THR A 140 11.15 9.02 22.02
CA THR A 140 11.80 10.21 21.44
C THR A 140 13.30 10.00 21.20
N GLN A 141 13.75 8.75 21.08
CA GLN A 141 15.15 8.45 20.84
C GLN A 141 15.52 8.90 19.42
N PRO A 142 16.69 9.59 19.26
CA PRO A 142 17.15 9.99 17.92
C PRO A 142 17.54 8.78 17.08
N ILE A 143 17.21 8.83 15.79
CA ILE A 143 17.52 7.77 14.84
C ILE A 143 18.74 8.16 14.04
N ALA A 144 19.80 7.34 14.12
CA ALA A 144 20.91 7.37 13.19
C ALA A 144 20.72 6.24 12.14
N ALA A 145 19.70 6.38 11.28
CA ALA A 145 19.48 5.45 10.17
C ALA A 145 20.32 5.88 8.96
N LYS A 146 20.85 4.88 8.24
CA LYS A 146 21.50 5.07 6.93
C LYS A 146 20.71 4.29 5.91
N VAL A 147 20.69 4.77 4.68
CA VAL A 147 20.18 4.00 3.53
C VAL A 147 21.24 2.96 3.19
N GLU A 148 20.91 1.69 3.36
CA GLU A 148 21.81 0.57 3.11
C GLU A 148 21.31 -0.30 1.93
N THR A 149 20.04 -0.12 1.54
CA THR A 149 19.44 -0.91 0.45
C THR A 149 19.86 -0.36 -0.90
N GLU A 150 20.54 -1.17 -1.70
CA GLU A 150 20.80 -0.89 -3.11
C GLU A 150 19.65 -1.40 -3.96
N VAL A 151 19.22 -0.60 -4.93
CA VAL A 151 18.20 -0.98 -5.91
C VAL A 151 18.91 -1.70 -7.05
N GLU A 152 18.41 -2.88 -7.38
CA GLU A 152 18.98 -3.70 -8.45
C GLU A 152 18.52 -3.20 -9.83
N ASP A 153 17.28 -2.74 -9.97
CA ASP A 153 16.70 -2.29 -11.24
C ASP A 153 15.53 -1.33 -11.01
N ASP A 154 15.46 -0.27 -11.80
CA ASP A 154 14.35 0.72 -11.78
C ASP A 154 13.20 0.35 -12.72
N VAL A 155 13.41 -0.59 -13.66
CA VAL A 155 12.40 -1.02 -14.65
C VAL A 155 11.11 -1.55 -13.99
N PRO A 156 11.16 -2.38 -12.93
CA PRO A 156 9.96 -2.85 -12.25
C PRO A 156 9.11 -1.72 -11.66
N THR A 157 9.76 -0.67 -11.16
CA THR A 157 9.07 0.52 -10.63
C THR A 157 8.33 1.26 -11.73
N ALA A 158 8.97 1.45 -12.89
CA ALA A 158 8.37 2.08 -14.05
C ALA A 158 7.18 1.26 -14.58
N LEU A 159 7.31 -0.07 -14.64
CA LEU A 159 6.23 -0.98 -15.04
C LEU A 159 5.04 -0.93 -14.08
N MET A 160 5.29 -0.86 -12.77
CA MET A 160 4.23 -0.73 -11.79
C MET A 160 3.49 0.60 -11.93
N LEU A 161 4.22 1.72 -12.04
CA LEU A 161 3.62 3.04 -12.25
C LEU A 161 2.83 3.11 -13.55
N LEU A 162 3.33 2.49 -14.63
CA LEU A 162 2.63 2.39 -15.90
C LEU A 162 1.33 1.58 -15.75
N THR A 163 1.36 0.46 -15.03
CA THR A 163 0.17 -0.39 -14.82
C THR A 163 -0.91 0.36 -14.05
N VAL A 164 -0.52 1.05 -12.96
CA VAL A 164 -1.45 1.88 -12.18
C VAL A 164 -1.98 3.04 -13.04
N GLY A 165 -1.12 3.71 -13.81
CA GLY A 165 -1.52 4.78 -14.71
C GLY A 165 -2.50 4.32 -15.79
N LEU A 166 -2.28 3.12 -16.38
CA LEU A 166 -3.19 2.52 -17.35
C LEU A 166 -4.54 2.14 -16.73
N LEU A 167 -4.56 1.64 -15.49
CA LEU A 167 -5.81 1.35 -14.78
C LEU A 167 -6.62 2.62 -14.53
N ILE A 168 -5.96 3.70 -14.11
CA ILE A 168 -6.58 5.01 -13.94
C ILE A 168 -7.10 5.54 -15.28
N ALA A 169 -6.28 5.48 -16.34
CA ALA A 169 -6.67 5.90 -17.68
C ALA A 169 -7.86 5.10 -18.22
N ALA A 170 -7.89 3.79 -18.00
CA ALA A 170 -9.00 2.92 -18.40
C ALA A 170 -10.32 3.31 -17.71
N SER A 171 -10.26 3.88 -16.52
CA SER A 171 -11.46 4.34 -15.80
C SER A 171 -12.13 5.57 -16.45
N PHE A 172 -11.42 6.29 -17.32
CA PHE A 172 -12.00 7.39 -18.09
C PHE A 172 -12.70 6.93 -19.39
N LEU A 173 -12.50 5.66 -19.80
CA LEU A 173 -13.13 5.13 -20.99
C LEU A 173 -14.62 4.83 -20.72
N PRO A 174 -15.53 5.26 -21.59
CA PRO A 174 -16.96 4.91 -21.46
C PRO A 174 -17.15 3.42 -21.55
N LYS A 175 -17.97 2.85 -20.65
CA LYS A 175 -18.21 1.42 -20.49
C LYS A 175 -18.52 0.63 -21.78
N PRO A 176 -19.26 1.15 -22.80
CA PRO A 176 -19.51 0.42 -24.05
C PRO A 176 -18.26 0.18 -24.90
N ALA A 177 -17.27 1.07 -24.83
CA ALA A 177 -16.00 0.93 -25.53
C ALA A 177 -14.99 0.04 -24.79
N ALA A 178 -15.20 -0.19 -23.51
CA ALA A 178 -14.30 -0.95 -22.63
C ALA A 178 -14.66 -2.45 -22.52
N GLY A 179 -15.73 -2.92 -23.20
CA GLY A 179 -16.27 -4.28 -23.05
C GLY A 179 -15.24 -5.41 -23.01
N PRO A 180 -14.41 -5.64 -24.03
CA PRO A 180 -13.46 -6.76 -24.00
C PRO A 180 -12.23 -6.48 -23.10
N LEU A 181 -11.78 -5.25 -23.00
CA LEU A 181 -10.62 -4.87 -22.18
C LEU A 181 -10.96 -4.81 -20.67
N HIS A 182 -12.12 -4.29 -20.32
CA HIS A 182 -12.60 -4.24 -18.95
C HIS A 182 -12.84 -5.65 -18.38
N THR A 183 -13.42 -6.52 -19.21
CA THR A 183 -13.61 -7.93 -18.86
C THR A 183 -12.27 -8.64 -18.71
N ALA A 184 -11.30 -8.42 -19.62
CA ALA A 184 -9.99 -9.04 -19.56
C ALA A 184 -9.20 -8.60 -18.30
N VAL A 185 -9.21 -7.32 -17.93
CA VAL A 185 -8.52 -6.82 -16.73
C VAL A 185 -9.17 -7.36 -15.47
N SER A 186 -10.50 -7.36 -15.38
CA SER A 186 -11.22 -7.92 -14.22
C SER A 186 -11.01 -9.43 -14.09
N TYR A 187 -11.04 -10.18 -15.21
CA TYR A 187 -10.84 -11.63 -15.20
C TYR A 187 -9.39 -12.03 -14.91
N THR A 188 -8.40 -11.28 -15.36
CA THR A 188 -6.99 -11.58 -15.04
C THR A 188 -6.69 -11.37 -13.56
N HIS A 189 -7.27 -10.35 -12.93
CA HIS A 189 -7.15 -10.16 -11.46
C HIS A 189 -7.88 -11.24 -10.67
N LEU A 190 -9.12 -11.59 -11.02
CA LEU A 190 -9.89 -12.63 -10.34
C LEU A 190 -9.24 -14.02 -10.51
N ARG A 191 -8.82 -14.39 -11.70
CA ARG A 191 -8.20 -15.70 -11.98
C ARG A 191 -6.80 -15.85 -11.35
N ALA A 192 -6.03 -14.78 -11.23
CA ALA A 192 -4.75 -14.81 -10.53
C ALA A 192 -4.91 -15.07 -9.02
N HIS A 193 -6.01 -14.64 -8.42
CA HIS A 193 -6.35 -14.94 -7.03
C HIS A 193 -6.80 -16.39 -6.82
N GLU A 194 -7.60 -16.94 -7.73
CA GLU A 194 -8.06 -18.33 -7.64
C GLU A 194 -6.92 -19.34 -7.79
N THR A 195 -5.97 -19.09 -8.69
CA THR A 195 -4.81 -20.00 -8.90
C THR A 195 -3.81 -19.94 -7.75
N GLY A 196 -3.71 -18.84 -7.00
CA GLY A 196 -2.88 -18.74 -5.80
C GLY A 196 -3.43 -19.50 -4.59
N ALA A 197 -4.75 -19.66 -4.50
CA ALA A 197 -5.40 -20.34 -3.38
C ALA A 197 -5.31 -21.88 -3.44
N TYR A 198 -4.96 -22.47 -4.60
CA TYR A 198 -4.84 -23.92 -4.79
C TYR A 198 -3.40 -24.45 -4.77
N LEU A 199 -2.41 -23.60 -4.47
CA LEU A 199 -0.98 -23.97 -4.43
C LEU A 199 -0.38 -23.95 -3.01
N VAL A 200 -1.23 -24.03 -1.96
CA VAL A 200 -0.80 -24.24 -0.57
C VAL A 200 -1.24 -25.60 -0.09
#